data_2115501793b27a3802a9ddc6b32a7164
#
_entry.id   2115501793b27a3802a9ddc6b32a7164
#
_cell.length_a   1.000
_cell.length_b   1.000
_cell.length_c   1.000
_cell.angle_alpha   90.00
_cell.angle_beta   90.00
_cell.angle_gamma   90.00
#
_symmetry.space_group_name_H-M   'P 1'
#
loop_
_entity.id
_entity.type
_entity.pdbx_description
1 polymer ?
#
loop_
_entity_poly.entity_id
_entity_poly.type
_entity_poly.pdbx_seq_one_letter_code
_entity_poly.pdbx_strand_id
1 'polypeptide(L)'
;LNVNGHAENPSVRFTETGKLMDYSFDAWEQVPILSAGDQLADTKTVAVKNGKELTVPIAVKNDLSVWVRKDMDPKDFTTTIDYNKTMNEETVSAPVAKATNLGKVTATIPADTLGYMDGSKEVPTTELITTKAVEKANIFVIGWRSVANFFTNLF
;
A
#
# COMPACT_ATOMS: atom_id res chain seq x y z
N LEU A 1 13.46 -25.57 -15.51
CA LEU A 1 13.81 -25.56 -16.94
C LEU A 1 15.28 -25.98 -17.08
N ASN A 2 15.54 -27.02 -17.86
CA ASN A 2 16.89 -27.51 -18.07
C ASN A 2 17.30 -27.16 -19.53
N VAL A 3 18.31 -26.33 -19.68
CA VAL A 3 18.85 -25.95 -21.00
C VAL A 3 19.97 -26.89 -21.31
N ASN A 4 19.70 -27.90 -22.13
CA ASN A 4 20.69 -28.86 -22.57
C ASN A 4 21.55 -28.28 -23.71
N GLY A 5 22.81 -27.98 -23.42
CA GLY A 5 23.81 -27.66 -24.44
C GLY A 5 24.52 -28.92 -24.91
N HIS A 6 24.50 -29.16 -26.22
CA HIS A 6 25.29 -30.24 -26.80
C HIS A 6 26.71 -29.76 -27.16
N ALA A 7 27.70 -30.59 -26.89
CA ALA A 7 29.10 -30.29 -27.23
C ALA A 7 29.31 -30.07 -28.74
N GLU A 8 28.46 -30.68 -29.57
CA GLU A 8 28.49 -30.59 -31.02
C GLU A 8 27.95 -29.26 -31.59
N ASN A 9 27.09 -28.57 -30.82
CA ASN A 9 26.53 -27.27 -31.21
C ASN A 9 26.46 -26.30 -30.02
N PRO A 10 27.56 -25.56 -29.77
CA PRO A 10 27.62 -24.64 -28.63
C PRO A 10 26.60 -23.49 -28.68
N SER A 11 26.03 -23.19 -29.86
CA SER A 11 25.06 -22.12 -30.02
C SER A 11 23.64 -22.49 -29.51
N VAL A 12 23.33 -23.79 -29.36
CA VAL A 12 22.01 -24.28 -28.90
C VAL A 12 21.65 -23.67 -27.56
N ARG A 13 22.57 -23.61 -26.60
CA ARG A 13 22.32 -23.02 -25.28
C ARG A 13 21.97 -21.53 -25.37
N PHE A 14 22.58 -20.77 -26.27
CA PHE A 14 22.27 -19.34 -26.44
C PHE A 14 20.88 -19.18 -27.08
N THR A 15 20.54 -20.00 -28.06
CA THR A 15 19.22 -20.01 -28.68
C THR A 15 18.11 -20.37 -27.70
N GLU A 16 18.31 -21.42 -26.91
CA GLU A 16 17.31 -21.85 -25.91
C GLU A 16 17.20 -20.84 -24.73
N THR A 17 18.33 -20.27 -24.32
CA THR A 17 18.32 -19.18 -23.33
C THR A 17 17.59 -17.95 -23.86
N GLY A 18 17.82 -17.56 -25.13
CA GLY A 18 17.09 -16.47 -25.77
C GLY A 18 15.57 -16.72 -25.75
N LYS A 19 15.12 -17.88 -26.20
CA LYS A 19 13.69 -18.25 -26.16
C LYS A 19 13.10 -18.20 -24.75
N LEU A 20 13.85 -18.62 -23.73
CA LEU A 20 13.42 -18.56 -22.36
C LEU A 20 13.28 -17.12 -21.86
N MET A 21 14.24 -16.26 -22.22
CA MET A 21 14.19 -14.82 -21.89
C MET A 21 13.00 -14.15 -22.57
N ASP A 22 12.83 -14.39 -23.90
CA ASP A 22 11.69 -13.86 -24.65
C ASP A 22 10.36 -14.29 -24.01
N TYR A 23 10.21 -15.58 -23.69
CA TYR A 23 9.03 -16.08 -22.99
C TYR A 23 8.81 -15.39 -21.63
N SER A 24 9.88 -15.18 -20.86
CA SER A 24 9.78 -14.52 -19.55
C SER A 24 9.33 -13.06 -19.69
N PHE A 25 9.86 -12.31 -20.66
CA PHE A 25 9.44 -10.94 -20.91
C PHE A 25 8.04 -10.84 -21.50
N ASP A 26 7.67 -11.78 -22.37
CA ASP A 26 6.35 -11.81 -22.99
C ASP A 26 5.24 -12.24 -22.02
N ALA A 27 5.56 -13.06 -21.01
CA ALA A 27 4.58 -13.59 -20.08
C ALA A 27 4.26 -12.67 -18.89
N TRP A 28 5.13 -11.69 -18.61
CA TRP A 28 5.03 -10.83 -17.44
C TRP A 28 4.87 -9.35 -17.82
N GLU A 29 4.17 -8.62 -16.96
CA GLU A 29 4.02 -7.18 -17.07
C GLU A 29 4.02 -6.52 -15.69
N GLN A 30 4.39 -5.25 -15.66
CA GLN A 30 4.28 -4.45 -14.45
C GLN A 30 2.94 -3.73 -14.42
N VAL A 31 2.11 -4.05 -13.42
CA VAL A 31 0.80 -3.44 -13.23
C VAL A 31 0.87 -2.41 -12.11
N PRO A 32 0.50 -1.14 -12.36
CA PRO A 32 0.36 -0.14 -11.31
C PRO A 32 -0.90 -0.44 -10.50
N ILE A 33 -0.74 -0.52 -9.16
CA ILE A 33 -1.84 -0.73 -8.22
C ILE A 33 -2.32 0.59 -7.64
N LEU A 34 -1.37 1.45 -7.22
CA LEU A 34 -1.61 2.77 -6.65
C LEU A 34 -0.52 3.73 -7.14
N SER A 35 -0.90 4.97 -7.36
CA SER A 35 0.02 6.07 -7.66
C SER A 35 0.25 6.95 -6.43
N ALA A 36 1.41 7.58 -6.34
CA ALA A 36 1.73 8.52 -5.26
C ALA A 36 0.66 9.61 -5.16
N GLY A 37 0.09 9.78 -3.97
CA GLY A 37 -1.01 10.72 -3.73
C GLY A 37 -2.40 10.13 -3.88
N ASP A 38 -2.55 8.90 -4.33
CA ASP A 38 -3.85 8.23 -4.41
C ASP A 38 -4.45 8.04 -3.02
N GLN A 39 -5.75 8.22 -2.94
CA GLN A 39 -6.56 7.87 -1.78
C GLN A 39 -7.11 6.46 -1.96
N LEU A 40 -7.13 5.71 -0.88
CA LEU A 40 -7.73 4.38 -0.90
C LEU A 40 -9.25 4.48 -1.03
N ALA A 41 -9.87 3.58 -1.81
CA ALA A 41 -11.29 3.63 -2.13
C ALA A 41 -12.17 3.68 -0.87
N ASP A 42 -11.83 2.86 0.13
CA ASP A 42 -12.64 2.67 1.34
C ASP A 42 -12.21 3.59 2.51
N THR A 43 -10.98 4.15 2.46
CA THR A 43 -10.45 4.96 3.57
C THR A 43 -9.76 6.21 3.04
N LYS A 44 -10.50 7.31 3.00
CA LYS A 44 -10.00 8.61 2.50
C LYS A 44 -9.47 9.52 3.61
N THR A 45 -9.94 9.33 4.83
CA THR A 45 -9.59 10.15 5.99
C THR A 45 -9.42 9.29 7.24
N VAL A 46 -8.66 9.80 8.19
CA VAL A 46 -8.46 9.21 9.52
C VAL A 46 -8.94 10.19 10.57
N ALA A 47 -9.57 9.70 11.62
CA ALA A 47 -10.04 10.51 12.74
C ALA A 47 -8.87 11.13 13.52
N VAL A 48 -9.03 12.39 13.94
CA VAL A 48 -8.02 13.12 14.73
C VAL A 48 -8.56 13.47 16.11
N LYS A 49 -7.94 12.89 17.12
CA LYS A 49 -8.24 13.20 18.53
C LYS A 49 -7.59 14.51 18.95
N ASN A 50 -8.35 15.37 19.63
CA ASN A 50 -7.91 16.67 20.14
C ASN A 50 -7.40 17.66 19.07
N GLY A 51 -7.75 17.45 17.80
CA GLY A 51 -7.40 18.34 16.70
C GLY A 51 -8.38 19.48 16.49
N LYS A 52 -7.92 20.56 15.85
CA LYS A 52 -8.81 21.63 15.33
C LYS A 52 -9.79 21.02 14.30
N GLU A 53 -9.28 20.17 13.44
CA GLU A 53 -10.08 19.34 12.53
C GLU A 53 -10.27 17.94 13.12
N LEU A 54 -11.44 17.34 12.92
CA LEU A 54 -11.78 16.02 13.45
C LEU A 54 -11.27 14.87 12.60
N THR A 55 -10.88 15.17 11.36
CA THR A 55 -10.34 14.20 10.42
C THR A 55 -9.16 14.79 9.65
N VAL A 56 -8.27 13.94 9.19
CA VAL A 56 -7.16 14.31 8.30
C VAL A 56 -7.20 13.42 7.06
N PRO A 57 -7.12 13.99 5.85
CA PRO A 57 -7.05 13.20 4.62
C PRO A 57 -5.71 12.49 4.52
N ILE A 58 -5.75 11.27 4.01
CA ILE A 58 -4.61 10.37 3.86
C ILE A 58 -4.41 9.97 2.40
N ALA A 59 -3.20 9.62 2.05
CA ALA A 59 -2.85 9.14 0.73
C ALA A 59 -1.61 8.23 0.80
N VAL A 60 -1.37 7.47 -0.26
CA VAL A 60 -0.14 6.70 -0.40
C VAL A 60 1.02 7.63 -0.76
N LYS A 61 2.20 7.34 -0.23
CA LYS A 61 3.39 8.17 -0.38
C LYS A 61 4.09 7.97 -1.72
N ASN A 62 4.19 6.74 -2.16
CA ASN A 62 4.91 6.36 -3.38
C ASN A 62 4.02 5.47 -4.25
N ASP A 63 4.38 5.38 -5.52
CA ASP A 63 3.77 4.42 -6.44
C ASP A 63 3.95 3.00 -5.91
N LEU A 64 2.91 2.20 -6.08
CA LEU A 64 2.91 0.78 -5.78
C LEU A 64 2.58 0.02 -7.05
N SER A 65 3.55 -0.70 -7.58
CA SER A 65 3.38 -1.55 -8.75
C SER A 65 3.89 -2.96 -8.47
N VAL A 66 3.33 -3.93 -9.18
CA VAL A 66 3.67 -5.34 -9.04
C VAL A 66 3.95 -5.95 -10.41
N TRP A 67 4.89 -6.90 -10.45
CA TRP A 67 5.11 -7.72 -11.62
C TRP A 67 4.19 -8.93 -11.55
N VAL A 68 3.35 -9.10 -12.56
CA VAL A 68 2.37 -10.19 -12.63
C VAL A 68 2.38 -10.83 -14.01
N ARG A 69 1.85 -12.02 -14.10
CA ARG A 69 1.63 -12.64 -15.40
C ARG A 69 0.48 -11.93 -16.12
N LYS A 70 0.61 -11.75 -17.42
CA LYS A 70 -0.41 -11.07 -18.27
C LYS A 70 -1.77 -11.75 -18.29
N ASP A 71 -1.87 -13.02 -17.84
CA ASP A 71 -3.13 -13.75 -17.72
C ASP A 71 -3.88 -13.50 -16.40
N MET A 72 -3.31 -12.71 -15.49
CA MET A 72 -3.97 -12.33 -14.23
C MET A 72 -4.88 -11.11 -14.42
N ASP A 73 -6.10 -11.15 -13.86
CA ASP A 73 -6.99 -10.00 -13.90
C ASP A 73 -6.63 -9.01 -12.77
N PRO A 74 -6.28 -7.75 -13.08
CA PRO A 74 -6.00 -6.74 -12.06
C PRO A 74 -7.13 -6.49 -11.05
N LYS A 75 -8.37 -6.86 -11.38
CA LYS A 75 -9.53 -6.76 -10.46
C LYS A 75 -9.45 -7.70 -9.27
N ASP A 76 -8.67 -8.76 -9.38
CA ASP A 76 -8.48 -9.72 -8.29
C ASP A 76 -7.44 -9.24 -7.27
N PHE A 77 -6.74 -8.13 -7.55
CA PHE A 77 -5.75 -7.57 -6.63
C PHE A 77 -6.45 -6.81 -5.52
N THR A 78 -6.03 -7.08 -4.30
CA THR A 78 -6.56 -6.41 -3.10
C THR A 78 -5.47 -5.62 -2.40
N THR A 79 -5.88 -4.56 -1.71
CA THR A 79 -4.98 -3.79 -0.85
C THR A 79 -5.44 -3.88 0.60
N THR A 80 -4.48 -4.03 1.51
CA THR A 80 -4.72 -4.04 2.96
C THR A 80 -3.92 -2.93 3.61
N ILE A 81 -4.49 -2.33 4.66
CA ILE A 81 -3.82 -1.30 5.46
C ILE A 81 -3.36 -1.93 6.78
N ASP A 82 -2.08 -1.76 7.08
CA ASP A 82 -1.50 -2.09 8.38
C ASP A 82 -1.08 -0.79 9.07
N TYR A 83 -1.89 -0.35 10.02
CA TYR A 83 -1.64 0.87 10.77
C TYR A 83 -0.50 0.69 11.77
N ASN A 84 0.35 1.70 11.87
CA ASN A 84 1.45 1.70 12.83
C ASN A 84 0.96 2.02 14.27
N LYS A 85 1.87 1.89 15.25
CA LYS A 85 1.56 2.11 16.67
C LYS A 85 1.20 3.56 17.05
N THR A 86 1.35 4.53 16.13
CA THR A 86 0.89 5.92 16.36
C THR A 86 -0.62 6.04 16.20
N MET A 87 -1.25 5.02 15.60
CA MET A 87 -2.69 4.91 15.48
C MET A 87 -3.26 4.14 16.66
N ASN A 88 -4.30 4.68 17.26
CA ASN A 88 -5.09 3.99 18.27
C ASN A 88 -6.52 3.87 17.74
N GLU A 89 -6.96 2.63 17.47
CA GLU A 89 -8.30 2.36 16.92
C GLU A 89 -8.60 3.22 15.67
N GLU A 90 -7.67 3.26 14.71
CA GLU A 90 -7.76 4.09 13.49
C GLU A 90 -7.82 5.61 13.75
N THR A 91 -7.37 6.04 14.92
CA THR A 91 -7.36 7.45 15.33
C THR A 91 -5.92 7.92 15.53
N VAL A 92 -5.61 9.15 15.12
CA VAL A 92 -4.34 9.81 15.40
C VAL A 92 -4.54 11.00 16.34
N SER A 93 -3.60 11.25 17.23
CA SER A 93 -3.69 12.38 18.18
C SER A 93 -3.01 13.64 17.62
N ALA A 94 -3.69 14.78 17.72
CA ALA A 94 -3.10 16.08 17.34
C ALA A 94 -2.04 16.53 18.37
N PRO A 95 -1.01 17.28 17.93
CA PRO A 95 -0.81 17.79 16.56
C PRO A 95 -0.30 16.72 15.60
N VAL A 96 -0.76 16.76 14.35
CA VAL A 96 -0.33 15.87 13.26
C VAL A 96 0.33 16.71 12.19
N ALA A 97 1.56 16.38 11.83
CA ALA A 97 2.24 17.07 10.73
C ALA A 97 1.77 16.51 9.36
N LYS A 98 1.94 17.30 8.30
CA LYS A 98 1.82 16.80 6.94
C LYS A 98 2.89 15.73 6.70
N ALA A 99 2.57 14.70 5.91
CA ALA A 99 3.42 13.56 5.60
C ALA A 99 3.78 12.68 6.81
N THR A 100 2.97 12.74 7.89
CA THR A 100 3.11 11.80 9.01
C THR A 100 2.77 10.40 8.52
N ASN A 101 3.67 9.44 8.73
CA ASN A 101 3.46 8.04 8.40
C ASN A 101 2.46 7.41 9.40
N LEU A 102 1.36 6.89 8.89
CA LEU A 102 0.30 6.25 9.66
C LEU A 102 0.32 4.73 9.57
N GLY A 103 1.05 4.18 8.61
CA GLY A 103 1.10 2.74 8.38
C GLY A 103 1.64 2.40 7.00
N LYS A 104 1.34 1.18 6.59
CA LYS A 104 1.72 0.63 5.28
C LYS A 104 0.48 0.13 4.54
N VAL A 105 0.50 0.28 3.23
CA VAL A 105 -0.47 -0.34 2.33
C VAL A 105 0.24 -1.46 1.60
N THR A 106 -0.30 -2.66 1.68
CA THR A 106 0.23 -3.86 1.07
C THR A 106 -0.67 -4.31 -0.06
N ALA A 107 -0.10 -4.61 -1.24
CA ALA A 107 -0.83 -5.23 -2.34
C ALA A 107 -0.77 -6.75 -2.20
N THR A 108 -1.93 -7.41 -2.23
CA THR A 108 -2.04 -8.86 -2.23
C THR A 108 -2.46 -9.33 -3.61
N ILE A 109 -1.66 -10.22 -4.19
CA ILE A 109 -1.90 -10.84 -5.50
C ILE A 109 -2.46 -12.23 -5.23
N PRO A 110 -3.66 -12.58 -5.76
CA PRO A 110 -4.21 -13.91 -5.61
C PRO A 110 -3.30 -14.96 -6.29
N ALA A 111 -3.14 -16.10 -5.65
CA ALA A 111 -2.44 -17.26 -6.20
C ALA A 111 -0.96 -17.06 -6.55
N ASP A 112 -0.27 -16.11 -5.95
CA ASP A 112 1.19 -16.07 -6.06
C ASP A 112 1.82 -17.19 -5.20
N THR A 113 1.98 -18.35 -5.82
CA THR A 113 2.56 -19.53 -5.19
C THR A 113 4.07 -19.65 -5.40
N LEU A 114 4.64 -18.82 -6.25
CA LEU A 114 6.06 -18.93 -6.65
C LEU A 114 7.00 -18.14 -5.73
N GLY A 115 6.48 -17.15 -5.01
CA GLY A 115 7.28 -16.24 -4.19
C GLY A 115 8.18 -15.33 -5.05
N TYR A 116 9.09 -14.61 -4.42
CA TYR A 116 10.04 -13.72 -5.10
C TYR A 116 11.33 -14.47 -5.45
N MET A 117 11.99 -14.05 -6.54
CA MET A 117 13.21 -14.69 -7.06
C MET A 117 14.37 -14.68 -6.06
N ASP A 118 14.41 -13.73 -5.14
CA ASP A 118 15.42 -13.61 -4.09
C ASP A 118 15.11 -14.45 -2.84
N GLY A 119 14.00 -15.22 -2.88
CA GLY A 119 13.54 -15.99 -1.71
C GLY A 119 12.93 -15.12 -0.61
N SER A 120 12.78 -13.80 -0.84
CA SER A 120 12.09 -12.93 0.10
C SER A 120 10.60 -13.28 0.14
N LYS A 121 10.00 -13.00 1.29
CA LYS A 121 8.55 -13.05 1.48
C LYS A 121 7.99 -11.62 1.57
N GLU A 122 8.77 -10.64 1.14
CA GLU A 122 8.34 -9.25 1.21
C GLU A 122 7.31 -8.97 0.13
N VAL A 123 6.09 -8.72 0.56
CA VAL A 123 5.02 -8.28 -0.33
C VAL A 123 5.20 -6.81 -0.71
N PRO A 124 4.85 -6.40 -1.93
CA PRO A 124 4.93 -5.00 -2.34
C PRO A 124 4.14 -4.09 -1.41
N THR A 125 4.80 -3.07 -0.87
CA THR A 125 4.21 -2.14 0.10
C THR A 125 4.54 -0.70 -0.22
N THR A 126 3.64 0.22 0.18
CA THR A 126 3.91 1.66 0.19
C THR A 126 3.47 2.26 1.53
N GLU A 127 4.02 3.42 1.88
CA GLU A 127 3.65 4.11 3.12
C GLU A 127 2.31 4.84 2.95
N LEU A 128 1.48 4.82 4.02
CA LEU A 128 0.28 5.62 4.14
C LEU A 128 0.60 6.88 4.96
N ILE A 129 0.36 8.06 4.39
CA ILE A 129 0.73 9.33 4.99
C ILE A 129 -0.44 10.32 5.05
N THR A 130 -0.36 11.27 5.97
CA THR A 130 -1.26 12.42 6.03
C THR A 130 -0.93 13.42 4.92
N THR A 131 -1.95 13.96 4.23
CA THR A 131 -1.77 14.95 3.17
C THR A 131 -1.78 16.39 3.69
N LYS A 132 -2.29 16.61 4.92
CA LYS A 132 -2.36 17.91 5.60
C LYS A 132 -1.83 17.80 7.02
N ALA A 133 -1.45 18.94 7.60
CA ALA A 133 -1.22 19.07 9.02
C ALA A 133 -2.53 19.40 9.75
N VAL A 134 -2.69 18.90 10.97
CA VAL A 134 -3.79 19.26 11.88
C VAL A 134 -3.21 19.72 13.20
N GLU A 135 -3.52 20.95 13.57
CA GLU A 135 -3.09 21.54 14.84
C GLU A 135 -3.95 21.05 16.00
N LYS A 136 -3.39 21.11 17.19
CA LYS A 136 -4.15 20.83 18.43
C LYS A 136 -5.24 21.87 18.67
N ALA A 137 -6.43 21.45 19.03
CA ALA A 137 -7.51 22.34 19.40
C ALA A 137 -7.24 23.00 20.76
N ASN A 138 -7.78 24.19 20.97
CA ASN A 138 -7.74 24.86 22.27
C ASN A 138 -8.53 24.05 23.32
N ILE A 139 -8.08 24.10 24.56
CA ILE A 139 -8.68 23.35 25.68
C ILE A 139 -10.18 23.64 25.84
N PHE A 140 -10.63 24.86 25.56
CA PHE A 140 -12.05 25.24 25.60
C PHE A 140 -12.87 24.53 24.52
N VAL A 141 -12.31 24.34 23.31
CA VAL A 141 -12.98 23.62 22.21
C VAL A 141 -13.07 22.12 22.54
N ILE A 142 -12.02 21.56 23.13
CA ILE A 142 -12.00 20.14 23.56
C ILE A 142 -13.04 19.92 24.66
N GLY A 143 -13.10 20.81 25.67
CA GLY A 143 -14.08 20.75 26.76
C GLY A 143 -15.51 20.87 26.24
N TRP A 144 -15.78 21.81 25.36
CA TRP A 144 -17.13 21.99 24.79
C TRP A 144 -17.57 20.77 23.95
N ARG A 145 -16.69 20.21 23.14
CA ARG A 145 -16.99 18.99 22.39
C ARG A 145 -17.29 17.80 23.29
N SER A 146 -16.57 17.66 24.40
CA SER A 146 -16.83 16.60 25.39
C SER A 146 -18.21 16.74 26.04
N VAL A 147 -18.60 17.96 26.37
CA VAL A 147 -19.93 18.27 26.94
C VAL A 147 -21.04 18.02 25.91
N ALA A 148 -20.84 18.46 24.66
CA ALA A 148 -21.79 18.23 23.57
C ALA A 148 -22.01 16.73 23.32
N ASN A 149 -20.93 15.95 23.22
CA ASN A 149 -21.01 14.49 23.02
C ASN A 149 -21.70 13.78 24.22
N PHE A 150 -21.49 14.26 25.46
CA PHE A 150 -22.19 13.72 26.62
C PHE A 150 -23.71 13.88 26.50
N PHE A 151 -24.18 15.07 26.10
CA PHE A 151 -25.60 15.30 25.87
C PHE A 151 -26.19 14.53 24.70
N THR A 152 -25.43 14.36 23.60
CA THR A 152 -25.90 13.62 22.42
C THR A 152 -26.04 12.11 22.70
N ASN A 153 -25.24 11.56 23.61
CA ASN A 153 -25.32 10.15 23.98
C ASN A 153 -26.33 9.87 25.13
N LEU A 154 -26.94 10.91 25.71
CA LEU A 154 -27.92 10.79 26.80
C LEU A 154 -29.37 10.74 26.32
N PHE A 155 -29.58 11.11 25.04
CA PHE A 155 -30.87 11.14 24.36
C PHE A 155 -30.80 10.36 23.04
#